data_ff455128e320596252a2bc354afc9f83
#
_entry.id   ff455128e320596252a2bc354afc9f83
#
_cell.length_a   1.000
_cell.length_b   1.000
_cell.length_c   1.000
_cell.angle_alpha   90.00
_cell.angle_beta   90.00
_cell.angle_gamma   90.00
#
_symmetry.space_group_name_H-M   'P 1'
#
loop_
_entity.id
_entity.type
_entity.pdbx_description
1 polymer ?
#
loop_
_entity_poly.entity_id
_entity_poly.type
_entity_poly.pdbx_seq_one_letter_code
_entity_poly.pdbx_strand_id
1 'polypeptide(L)'
;MKIHPLIPTVLMAVGSFSQTKAEQVVISEVMYHPPAGLYEFLEVENLTATVFDIAQWRMRGAVAYDFPGYNDGDHESNFLKPWERIVICGVDPATFRAAYGLPGSVRVLGPWTGSMANEGERINLRDKNGAMVCTLRYGDRAPWAIEADGGGHSLVLENDNYAIDDYRLWRA
;
A
#
# COMPACT_ATOMS: atom_id res chain seq x y z
N MET A 1 20.80 -0.05 -68.88
CA MET A 1 21.23 -0.48 -67.54
C MET A 1 20.45 0.41 -66.57
N LYS A 2 19.37 -0.14 -65.94
CA LYS A 2 18.51 0.60 -65.01
C LYS A 2 18.96 0.29 -63.59
N ILE A 3 19.41 1.31 -62.87
CA ILE A 3 19.85 1.22 -61.48
C ILE A 3 18.61 1.46 -60.60
N HIS A 4 18.24 0.46 -59.82
CA HIS A 4 17.16 0.62 -58.82
C HIS A 4 17.79 1.18 -57.55
N PRO A 5 17.18 2.21 -56.92
CA PRO A 5 17.64 2.70 -55.62
C PRO A 5 17.26 1.71 -54.52
N LEU A 6 18.22 1.32 -53.70
CA LEU A 6 18.00 0.60 -52.44
C LEU A 6 17.32 1.52 -51.44
N ILE A 7 16.11 1.16 -51.05
CA ILE A 7 15.40 1.81 -49.94
C ILE A 7 15.96 1.20 -48.64
N PRO A 8 16.50 1.99 -47.71
CA PRO A 8 16.94 1.45 -46.43
C PRO A 8 15.71 1.06 -45.57
N THR A 9 15.64 -0.20 -45.23
CA THR A 9 14.67 -0.72 -44.25
C THR A 9 15.03 -0.17 -42.89
N VAL A 10 14.26 0.79 -42.42
CA VAL A 10 14.33 1.27 -41.02
C VAL A 10 13.73 0.19 -40.13
N LEU A 11 14.60 -0.54 -39.45
CA LEU A 11 14.19 -1.47 -38.39
C LEU A 11 13.75 -0.67 -37.17
N MET A 12 12.45 -0.47 -37.00
CA MET A 12 11.91 0.08 -35.78
C MET A 12 12.08 -0.97 -34.67
N ALA A 13 12.98 -0.69 -33.73
CA ALA A 13 13.06 -1.43 -32.49
C ALA A 13 11.77 -1.17 -31.71
N VAL A 14 10.87 -2.14 -31.70
CA VAL A 14 9.70 -2.15 -30.81
C VAL A 14 10.26 -2.41 -29.41
N GLY A 15 10.48 -1.34 -28.65
CA GLY A 15 10.81 -1.45 -27.24
C GLY A 15 9.65 -2.16 -26.55
N SER A 16 9.91 -3.35 -26.03
CA SER A 16 8.98 -4.04 -25.14
C SER A 16 8.82 -3.21 -23.89
N PHE A 17 7.76 -2.41 -23.82
CA PHE A 17 7.30 -1.88 -22.54
C PHE A 17 6.84 -3.08 -21.71
N SER A 18 7.67 -3.47 -20.74
CA SER A 18 7.24 -4.38 -19.70
C SER A 18 6.13 -3.65 -18.93
N GLN A 19 4.88 -4.01 -19.19
CA GLN A 19 3.79 -3.60 -18.31
C GLN A 19 4.05 -4.27 -16.97
N THR A 20 4.38 -3.49 -15.96
CA THR A 20 4.42 -3.98 -14.58
C THR A 20 3.03 -4.50 -14.27
N LYS A 21 2.95 -5.78 -13.90
CA LYS A 21 1.69 -6.39 -13.48
C LYS A 21 1.14 -5.56 -12.32
N ALA A 22 -0.13 -5.15 -12.40
CA ALA A 22 -0.80 -4.47 -11.31
C ALA A 22 -0.70 -5.31 -10.03
N GLU A 23 -0.40 -4.68 -8.92
CA GLU A 23 -0.36 -5.32 -7.61
C GLU A 23 -1.78 -5.77 -7.24
N GLN A 24 -1.91 -6.92 -6.61
CA GLN A 24 -3.22 -7.51 -6.28
C GLN A 24 -3.68 -7.14 -4.87
N VAL A 25 -2.72 -6.95 -3.98
CA VAL A 25 -2.91 -6.42 -2.63
C VAL A 25 -1.99 -5.22 -2.49
N VAL A 26 -2.54 -4.11 -2.08
CA VAL A 26 -1.84 -2.82 -2.03
C VAL A 26 -2.00 -2.14 -0.68
N ILE A 27 -1.11 -1.18 -0.39
CA ILE A 27 -1.39 -0.14 0.60
C ILE A 27 -2.25 0.89 -0.12
N SER A 28 -3.47 1.13 0.35
CA SER A 28 -4.45 2.02 -0.29
C SER A 28 -4.62 3.36 0.43
N GLU A 29 -4.20 3.45 1.71
CA GLU A 29 -4.25 4.70 2.47
C GLU A 29 -3.09 4.77 3.48
N VAL A 30 -2.57 5.99 3.69
CA VAL A 30 -1.50 6.27 4.66
C VAL A 30 -1.81 7.55 5.42
N MET A 31 -1.98 7.44 6.74
CA MET A 31 -2.03 8.57 7.67
C MET A 31 -0.71 8.60 8.46
N TYR A 32 0.28 9.31 7.95
CA TYR A 32 1.61 9.38 8.56
C TYR A 32 1.79 10.57 9.51
N HIS A 33 0.98 11.62 9.37
CA HIS A 33 1.04 12.82 10.22
C HIS A 33 -0.37 13.21 10.70
N PRO A 34 -0.99 12.40 11.59
CA PRO A 34 -2.33 12.66 12.06
C PRO A 34 -2.41 13.91 12.95
N PRO A 35 -3.57 14.59 13.00
CA PRO A 35 -3.83 15.64 13.96
C PRO A 35 -3.72 15.14 15.40
N ALA A 36 -3.51 16.07 16.34
CA ALA A 36 -3.45 15.77 17.77
C ALA A 36 -4.72 15.01 18.24
N GLY A 37 -4.52 13.90 18.93
CA GLY A 37 -5.59 13.02 19.43
C GLY A 37 -5.98 11.91 18.46
N LEU A 38 -5.46 11.88 17.25
CA LEU A 38 -5.57 10.78 16.29
C LEU A 38 -4.24 10.02 16.18
N TYR A 39 -4.23 8.91 15.46
CA TYR A 39 -3.11 7.99 15.41
C TYR A 39 -2.75 7.65 13.95
N GLU A 40 -1.48 7.34 13.73
CA GLU A 40 -0.99 6.83 12.45
C GLU A 40 -1.67 5.51 12.08
N PHE A 41 -1.95 5.34 10.79
CA PHE A 41 -2.47 4.09 10.26
C PHE A 41 -2.12 3.89 8.79
N LEU A 42 -2.24 2.64 8.37
CA LEU A 42 -2.19 2.20 6.98
C LEU A 42 -3.46 1.41 6.68
N GLU A 43 -3.97 1.54 5.48
CA GLU A 43 -4.98 0.64 4.94
C GLU A 43 -4.34 -0.31 3.93
N VAL A 44 -4.67 -1.58 4.01
CA VAL A 44 -4.29 -2.60 3.04
C VAL A 44 -5.55 -3.10 2.36
N GLU A 45 -5.55 -3.11 1.04
CA GLU A 45 -6.70 -3.45 0.20
C GLU A 45 -6.40 -4.63 -0.71
N ASN A 46 -7.36 -5.56 -0.82
CA ASN A 46 -7.38 -6.60 -1.84
C ASN A 46 -8.16 -6.11 -3.06
N LEU A 47 -7.47 -5.89 -4.16
CA LEU A 47 -8.05 -5.37 -5.42
C LEU A 47 -8.64 -6.48 -6.32
N THR A 48 -8.88 -7.67 -5.78
CA THR A 48 -9.29 -8.83 -6.60
C THR A 48 -10.50 -9.56 -6.04
N ALA A 49 -11.05 -10.44 -6.85
CA ALA A 49 -12.09 -11.40 -6.44
C ALA A 49 -11.51 -12.65 -5.75
N THR A 50 -10.20 -12.71 -5.49
CA THR A 50 -9.51 -13.84 -4.85
C THR A 50 -9.31 -13.55 -3.37
N VAL A 51 -9.48 -14.56 -2.52
CA VAL A 51 -9.11 -14.49 -1.11
C VAL A 51 -7.59 -14.67 -0.97
N PHE A 52 -6.93 -13.82 -0.19
CA PHE A 52 -5.52 -13.97 0.14
C PHE A 52 -5.33 -14.48 1.56
N ASP A 53 -4.48 -15.49 1.71
CA ASP A 53 -3.95 -15.91 2.99
C ASP A 53 -2.82 -14.94 3.39
N ILE A 54 -3.11 -14.07 4.35
CA ILE A 54 -2.19 -13.06 4.85
C ILE A 54 -1.48 -13.48 6.16
N ALA A 55 -1.67 -14.72 6.60
CA ALA A 55 -0.97 -15.24 7.78
C ALA A 55 0.54 -15.09 7.62
N GLN A 56 1.20 -14.61 8.67
CA GLN A 56 2.65 -14.42 8.73
C GLN A 56 3.21 -13.45 7.65
N TRP A 57 2.38 -12.67 6.99
CA TRP A 57 2.86 -11.56 6.18
C TRP A 57 3.57 -10.55 7.07
N ARG A 58 4.38 -9.70 6.47
CA ARG A 58 5.22 -8.75 7.23
C ARG A 58 5.20 -7.38 6.60
N MET A 59 4.97 -6.38 7.42
CA MET A 59 5.20 -4.98 7.06
C MET A 59 6.53 -4.54 7.63
N ARG A 60 7.37 -3.89 6.82
CA ARG A 60 8.72 -3.44 7.19
C ARG A 60 9.07 -2.11 6.52
N GLY A 61 10.01 -1.41 7.11
CA GLY A 61 10.48 -0.08 6.69
C GLY A 61 10.09 0.94 7.74
N ALA A 62 9.21 1.87 7.41
CA ALA A 62 8.71 2.90 8.34
C ALA A 62 8.21 2.31 9.67
N VAL A 63 7.47 1.21 9.59
CA VAL A 63 6.93 0.48 10.74
C VAL A 63 7.20 -1.00 10.60
N ALA A 64 7.12 -1.74 11.71
CA ALA A 64 7.22 -3.19 11.72
C ALA A 64 5.95 -3.81 12.30
N TYR A 65 5.27 -4.63 11.49
CA TYR A 65 4.12 -5.41 11.88
C TYR A 65 4.23 -6.83 11.30
N ASP A 66 4.00 -7.82 12.15
CA ASP A 66 3.89 -9.22 11.75
C ASP A 66 2.42 -9.62 11.84
N PHE A 67 1.84 -9.98 10.69
CA PHE A 67 0.47 -10.47 10.65
C PHE A 67 0.39 -11.78 11.44
N PRO A 68 -0.70 -12.00 12.20
CA PRO A 68 -0.87 -13.20 13.00
C PRO A 68 -0.69 -14.49 12.20
N GLY A 69 -0.30 -15.56 12.89
CA GLY A 69 -0.21 -16.90 12.34
C GLY A 69 -1.46 -17.72 12.67
N TYR A 70 -1.48 -18.98 12.21
CA TYR A 70 -2.64 -19.87 12.40
C TYR A 70 -2.86 -20.35 13.85
N ASN A 71 -1.98 -20.00 14.79
CA ASN A 71 -2.02 -20.48 16.17
C ASN A 71 -2.68 -19.52 17.17
N ASP A 72 -3.22 -18.40 16.69
CA ASP A 72 -3.85 -17.36 17.52
C ASP A 72 -5.33 -17.61 17.85
N GLY A 73 -5.91 -18.68 17.33
CA GLY A 73 -7.30 -19.10 17.59
C GLY A 73 -8.35 -18.41 16.71
N ASP A 74 -7.97 -17.38 15.96
CA ASP A 74 -8.85 -16.70 15.01
C ASP A 74 -8.36 -16.91 13.56
N HIS A 75 -8.76 -18.02 12.98
CA HIS A 75 -8.39 -18.34 11.60
C HIS A 75 -9.01 -17.41 10.56
N GLU A 76 -10.12 -16.72 10.86
CA GLU A 76 -10.74 -15.79 9.91
C GLU A 76 -9.91 -14.52 9.74
N SER A 77 -9.19 -14.09 10.77
CA SER A 77 -8.32 -12.92 10.72
C SER A 77 -7.12 -13.09 9.77
N ASN A 78 -6.81 -14.33 9.41
CA ASN A 78 -5.71 -14.67 8.51
C ASN A 78 -6.05 -14.54 7.02
N PHE A 79 -7.29 -14.23 6.68
CA PHE A 79 -7.72 -14.10 5.28
C PHE A 79 -8.14 -12.69 4.97
N LEU A 80 -7.63 -12.15 3.87
CA LEU A 80 -8.08 -10.90 3.27
C LEU A 80 -9.09 -11.26 2.17
N LYS A 81 -10.36 -10.94 2.41
CA LYS A 81 -11.48 -11.29 1.53
C LYS A 81 -11.41 -10.50 0.21
N PRO A 82 -12.13 -10.93 -0.84
CA PRO A 82 -12.25 -10.14 -2.06
C PRO A 82 -12.72 -8.71 -1.77
N TRP A 83 -12.01 -7.73 -2.33
CA TRP A 83 -12.34 -6.30 -2.20
C TRP A 83 -12.36 -5.78 -0.75
N GLU A 84 -11.78 -6.52 0.18
CA GLU A 84 -11.70 -6.14 1.58
C GLU A 84 -10.57 -5.13 1.79
N ARG A 85 -10.85 -4.17 2.69
CA ARG A 85 -9.89 -3.25 3.28
C ARG A 85 -9.71 -3.55 4.74
N ILE A 86 -8.48 -3.52 5.20
CA ILE A 86 -8.12 -3.68 6.61
C ILE A 86 -7.22 -2.53 7.02
N VAL A 87 -7.46 -2.01 8.22
CA VAL A 87 -6.63 -0.97 8.81
C VAL A 87 -5.58 -1.61 9.72
N ILE A 88 -4.33 -1.16 9.62
CA ILE A 88 -3.27 -1.50 10.56
C ILE A 88 -2.80 -0.21 11.21
N CYS A 89 -2.73 -0.17 12.55
CA CYS A 89 -2.46 1.05 13.31
C CYS A 89 -1.30 0.89 14.30
N GLY A 90 -0.77 2.03 14.76
CA GLY A 90 0.37 2.10 15.68
C GLY A 90 0.00 1.96 17.16
N VAL A 91 -1.30 1.85 17.49
CA VAL A 91 -1.81 1.74 18.86
C VAL A 91 -2.72 0.54 19.01
N ASP A 92 -3.16 0.26 20.22
CA ASP A 92 -4.17 -0.78 20.46
C ASP A 92 -5.42 -0.56 19.57
N PRO A 93 -5.93 -1.61 18.87
CA PRO A 93 -7.06 -1.48 17.95
C PRO A 93 -8.34 -0.92 18.56
N ALA A 94 -8.63 -1.16 19.85
CA ALA A 94 -9.80 -0.61 20.51
C ALA A 94 -9.63 0.91 20.76
N THR A 95 -8.43 1.33 21.14
CA THR A 95 -8.06 2.75 21.28
C THR A 95 -8.18 3.48 19.94
N PHE A 96 -7.65 2.88 18.85
CA PHE A 96 -7.75 3.42 17.50
C PHE A 96 -9.22 3.59 17.07
N ARG A 97 -10.03 2.54 17.24
CA ARG A 97 -11.47 2.58 16.92
C ARG A 97 -12.20 3.70 17.63
N ALA A 98 -11.93 3.88 18.93
CA ALA A 98 -12.56 4.92 19.73
C ALA A 98 -12.19 6.32 19.22
N ALA A 99 -10.92 6.56 18.88
CA ALA A 99 -10.43 7.84 18.40
C ALA A 99 -11.02 8.24 17.04
N TYR A 100 -11.16 7.28 16.13
CA TYR A 100 -11.72 7.51 14.79
C TYR A 100 -13.23 7.27 14.68
N GLY A 101 -13.90 6.84 15.76
CA GLY A 101 -15.34 6.55 15.74
C GLY A 101 -15.73 5.42 14.78
N LEU A 102 -14.86 4.42 14.58
CA LEU A 102 -15.05 3.38 13.57
C LEU A 102 -16.12 2.35 14.00
N PRO A 103 -16.99 1.96 13.06
CA PRO A 103 -17.95 0.89 13.31
C PRO A 103 -17.24 -0.46 13.48
N GLY A 104 -17.86 -1.38 14.21
CA GLY A 104 -17.32 -2.72 14.46
C GLY A 104 -17.03 -3.56 13.20
N SER A 105 -17.63 -3.20 12.07
CA SER A 105 -17.44 -3.87 10.79
C SER A 105 -16.09 -3.59 10.13
N VAL A 106 -15.43 -2.48 10.48
CA VAL A 106 -14.08 -2.20 9.97
C VAL A 106 -13.07 -3.08 10.68
N ARG A 107 -12.29 -3.86 9.97
CA ARG A 107 -11.24 -4.69 10.56
C ARG A 107 -10.00 -3.85 10.84
N VAL A 108 -9.60 -3.79 12.12
CA VAL A 108 -8.42 -3.05 12.58
C VAL A 108 -7.46 -4.01 13.25
N LEU A 109 -6.22 -4.00 12.80
CA LEU A 109 -5.11 -4.79 13.30
C LEU A 109 -4.05 -3.86 13.93
N GLY A 110 -3.17 -4.42 14.74
CA GLY A 110 -2.11 -3.67 15.43
C GLY A 110 -1.90 -4.19 16.85
N PRO A 111 -1.10 -3.49 17.66
CA PRO A 111 -0.26 -2.37 17.24
C PRO A 111 0.98 -2.82 16.46
N TRP A 112 1.46 -1.96 15.57
CA TRP A 112 2.81 -2.12 15.02
C TRP A 112 3.87 -1.55 15.97
N THR A 113 5.15 -1.75 15.65
CA THR A 113 6.28 -1.11 16.33
C THR A 113 6.94 -0.08 15.41
N GLY A 114 7.44 1.01 16.00
CA GLY A 114 7.97 2.16 15.27
C GLY A 114 6.91 3.25 15.06
N SER A 115 7.28 4.27 14.32
CA SER A 115 6.41 5.37 13.88
C SER A 115 6.82 5.81 12.49
N MET A 116 5.88 6.32 11.72
CA MET A 116 6.14 6.83 10.38
C MET A 116 6.83 8.20 10.43
N ALA A 117 7.86 8.40 9.61
CA ALA A 117 8.53 9.69 9.51
C ALA A 117 7.64 10.69 8.77
N ASN A 118 7.49 11.91 9.32
CA ASN A 118 6.69 12.95 8.68
C ASN A 118 7.28 13.39 7.33
N GLU A 119 8.61 13.33 7.18
CA GLU A 119 9.32 13.73 5.96
C GLU A 119 9.23 12.70 4.83
N GLY A 120 8.62 11.56 5.10
CA GLY A 120 8.46 10.48 4.12
C GLY A 120 9.40 9.31 4.35
N GLU A 121 8.90 8.14 4.05
CA GLU A 121 9.60 6.88 4.27
C GLU A 121 9.14 5.79 3.30
N ARG A 122 9.82 4.63 3.35
CA ARG A 122 9.43 3.45 2.57
C ARG A 122 8.72 2.44 3.44
N ILE A 123 7.61 1.93 2.93
CA ILE A 123 6.84 0.84 3.52
C ILE A 123 6.86 -0.34 2.55
N ASN A 124 7.17 -1.52 3.06
CA ASN A 124 7.20 -2.76 2.28
C ASN A 124 6.24 -3.76 2.90
N LEU A 125 5.32 -4.28 2.10
CA LEU A 125 4.49 -5.43 2.45
C LEU A 125 5.07 -6.68 1.78
N ARG A 126 5.32 -7.71 2.58
CA ARG A 126 5.89 -8.98 2.12
C ARG A 126 5.01 -10.14 2.54
N ASP A 127 4.97 -11.17 1.72
CA ASP A 127 4.31 -12.42 2.05
C ASP A 127 5.10 -13.24 3.09
N LYS A 128 4.53 -14.37 3.51
CA LYS A 128 5.15 -15.30 4.47
C LYS A 128 6.50 -15.87 4.01
N ASN A 129 6.76 -15.92 2.70
CA ASN A 129 8.01 -16.40 2.11
C ASN A 129 9.03 -15.25 1.95
N GLY A 130 8.65 -14.01 2.26
CA GLY A 130 9.46 -12.82 2.13
C GLY A 130 9.43 -12.20 0.74
N ALA A 131 8.59 -12.69 -0.18
CA ALA A 131 8.40 -12.06 -1.48
C ALA A 131 7.69 -10.72 -1.32
N MET A 132 8.06 -9.74 -2.15
CA MET A 132 7.43 -8.41 -2.16
C MET A 132 6.01 -8.53 -2.70
N VAL A 133 5.03 -8.09 -1.91
CA VAL A 133 3.63 -7.95 -2.31
C VAL A 133 3.42 -6.57 -2.91
N CYS A 134 3.75 -5.52 -2.16
CA CYS A 134 3.78 -4.15 -2.65
C CYS A 134 4.83 -3.33 -1.89
N THR A 135 5.21 -2.20 -2.45
CA THR A 135 6.10 -1.21 -1.83
C THR A 135 5.59 0.18 -2.12
N LEU A 136 5.68 1.06 -1.14
CA LEU A 136 5.33 2.47 -1.25
C LEU A 136 6.44 3.30 -0.63
N ARG A 137 6.82 4.39 -1.29
CA ARG A 137 7.62 5.45 -0.70
C ARG A 137 6.83 6.74 -0.74
N TYR A 138 6.24 7.12 0.39
CA TYR A 138 5.52 8.38 0.52
C TYR A 138 6.49 9.53 0.85
N GLY A 139 6.02 10.78 0.69
CA GLY A 139 6.74 12.00 1.04
C GLY A 139 5.79 13.12 1.48
N ASP A 140 6.35 14.15 2.10
CA ASP A 140 5.67 15.32 2.69
C ASP A 140 5.62 16.53 1.76
N ARG A 141 6.37 16.51 0.64
CA ARG A 141 6.56 17.65 -0.25
C ARG A 141 6.13 17.34 -1.68
N ALA A 142 5.85 18.39 -2.42
CA ALA A 142 5.61 18.25 -3.84
C ALA A 142 6.66 17.35 -4.51
N PRO A 143 6.25 16.40 -5.33
CA PRO A 143 4.94 16.27 -5.95
C PRO A 143 3.87 15.48 -5.16
N TRP A 144 4.13 15.08 -3.91
CA TRP A 144 3.12 14.48 -3.03
C TRP A 144 2.09 15.53 -2.58
N ALA A 145 0.89 15.08 -2.18
CA ALA A 145 -0.16 15.94 -1.67
C ALA A 145 0.23 16.47 -0.27
N ILE A 146 0.52 17.77 -0.20
CA ILE A 146 1.02 18.42 1.01
C ILE A 146 -0.02 18.54 2.13
N GLU A 147 -1.29 18.39 1.80
CA GLU A 147 -2.42 18.42 2.75
C GLU A 147 -2.38 17.24 3.73
N ALA A 148 -1.67 16.16 3.36
CA ALA A 148 -1.44 15.02 4.24
C ALA A 148 -0.37 15.27 5.30
N ASP A 149 0.45 16.31 5.16
CA ASP A 149 1.47 16.68 6.14
C ASP A 149 0.87 17.53 7.28
N GLY A 150 0.23 16.86 8.23
CA GLY A 150 -0.39 17.50 9.40
C GLY A 150 -1.66 18.30 9.11
N GLY A 151 -2.14 18.31 7.87
CA GLY A 151 -3.37 19.01 7.46
C GLY A 151 -4.66 18.28 7.83
N GLY A 152 -4.56 17.11 8.44
CA GLY A 152 -5.72 16.29 8.84
C GLY A 152 -6.21 15.33 7.76
N HIS A 153 -5.56 15.31 6.61
CA HIS A 153 -5.83 14.40 5.50
C HIS A 153 -4.83 13.24 5.52
N SER A 154 -5.25 12.08 5.00
CA SER A 154 -4.38 10.97 4.67
C SER A 154 -4.00 11.00 3.18
N LEU A 155 -2.96 10.29 2.81
CA LEU A 155 -2.71 9.94 1.41
C LEU A 155 -3.61 8.78 1.01
N VAL A 156 -4.41 8.93 -0.03
CA VAL A 156 -5.34 7.92 -0.55
C VAL A 156 -4.95 7.56 -1.99
N LEU A 157 -4.88 6.26 -2.27
CA LEU A 157 -4.62 5.72 -3.60
C LEU A 157 -5.88 5.84 -4.47
N GLU A 158 -5.84 6.68 -5.52
CA GLU A 158 -6.97 6.86 -6.43
C GLU A 158 -6.97 5.93 -7.65
N ASN A 159 -5.82 5.39 -8.01
CA ASN A 159 -5.69 4.53 -9.18
C ASN A 159 -4.76 3.36 -8.89
N ASP A 160 -5.31 2.17 -8.95
CA ASP A 160 -4.70 0.89 -8.63
C ASP A 160 -4.18 0.09 -9.84
N ASN A 161 -4.31 0.65 -11.06
CA ASN A 161 -3.92 -0.05 -12.30
C ASN A 161 -2.40 -0.12 -12.53
N TYR A 162 -1.60 0.52 -11.66
CA TYR A 162 -0.15 0.63 -11.77
C TYR A 162 0.51 0.27 -10.44
N ALA A 163 1.85 0.17 -10.44
CA ALA A 163 2.60 0.03 -9.19
C ALA A 163 2.37 1.27 -8.30
N ILE A 164 2.03 1.05 -7.04
CA ILE A 164 1.61 2.12 -6.11
C ILE A 164 2.73 3.09 -5.69
N ASP A 165 3.99 2.83 -6.04
CA ASP A 165 5.15 3.69 -5.73
C ASP A 165 5.25 4.93 -6.66
N ASP A 166 4.14 5.33 -7.27
CA ASP A 166 4.03 6.52 -8.12
C ASP A 166 3.15 7.56 -7.44
N TYR A 167 3.73 8.70 -7.05
CA TYR A 167 3.02 9.81 -6.38
C TYR A 167 1.77 10.30 -7.12
N ARG A 168 1.74 10.16 -8.46
CA ARG A 168 0.62 10.60 -9.30
C ARG A 168 -0.67 9.85 -9.05
N LEU A 169 -0.59 8.71 -8.40
CA LEU A 169 -1.73 7.86 -8.06
C LEU A 169 -2.36 8.23 -6.72
N TRP A 170 -1.73 9.14 -5.98
CA TRP A 170 -2.13 9.48 -4.61
C TRP A 170 -2.70 10.89 -4.49
N ARG A 171 -3.68 11.05 -3.61
CA ARG A 171 -4.28 12.34 -3.19
C ARG A 171 -4.41 12.41 -1.67
N ALA A 172 -4.69 13.63 -1.17
CA ALA A 172 -5.04 13.87 0.22
C ALA A 172 -6.48 14.36 0.34
#